data_89d228b38c9609bb0492a28290b176fa
#
_entry.id   89d228b38c9609bb0492a28290b176fa
#
_cell.length_a   1.000
_cell.length_b   1.000
_cell.length_c   1.000
_cell.angle_alpha   90.00
_cell.angle_beta   90.00
_cell.angle_gamma   90.00
#
_symmetry.space_group_name_H-M   'P 1'
#
loop_
_entity.id
_entity.type
_entity.pdbx_description
1 polymer ?
#
loop_
_entity_poly.entity_id
_entity_poly.type
_entity_poly.pdbx_seq_one_letter_code
_entity_poly.pdbx_strand_id
1 'polypeptide(L)'
;RHVAPTEAGRRLAARIAPLLEGLDAAMVEAREMHDDATGTLRIVARRSYALRHVVPHLASFRTAHPRVEIDLALTEQTSLVPAHGVDMVIRLGLPAGKSFIGHRLASGRRILCASPGYILRHGAPATPDAVLQHPCLTYREAEEAPVWVFATGSGGRQDVTVTGPFRSNSGEALRQAALDGMGLVLLPEWMVGEDVASGQLTALLPGLPAWPERYQAEIHAVHARAERLPAKIAAFVAHLLAKAEPAG
;
A
#
# COMPACT_ATOMS: atom_id res chain seq x y z
N ARG A 1 18.00 21.41 -22.40
CA ARG A 1 19.41 21.10 -22.07
C ARG A 1 19.42 20.24 -20.82
N HIS A 2 19.79 18.97 -20.97
CA HIS A 2 20.03 18.08 -19.83
C HIS A 2 21.38 18.45 -19.22
N VAL A 3 21.41 18.82 -17.95
CA VAL A 3 22.63 18.99 -17.17
C VAL A 3 22.92 17.68 -16.48
N ALA A 4 24.01 17.02 -16.86
CA ALA A 4 24.49 15.80 -16.20
C ALA A 4 25.75 16.12 -15.39
N PRO A 5 25.93 15.52 -14.21
CA PRO A 5 27.14 15.75 -13.41
C PRO A 5 28.37 15.19 -14.15
N THR A 6 29.52 15.89 -14.02
CA THR A 6 30.82 15.42 -14.50
C THR A 6 31.29 14.18 -13.73
N GLU A 7 32.29 13.45 -14.25
CA GLU A 7 32.89 12.31 -13.55
C GLU A 7 33.45 12.72 -12.17
N ALA A 8 34.11 13.86 -12.10
CA ALA A 8 34.59 14.45 -10.83
C ALA A 8 33.41 14.79 -9.88
N GLY A 9 32.31 15.31 -10.41
CA GLY A 9 31.09 15.58 -9.64
C GLY A 9 30.45 14.30 -9.08
N ARG A 10 30.37 13.23 -9.87
CA ARG A 10 29.89 11.91 -9.40
C ARG A 10 30.75 11.34 -8.29
N ARG A 11 32.08 11.39 -8.45
CA ARG A 11 33.03 10.92 -7.42
C ARG A 11 32.94 11.74 -6.12
N LEU A 12 32.79 13.05 -6.24
CA LEU A 12 32.61 13.92 -5.07
C LEU A 12 31.29 13.62 -4.36
N ALA A 13 30.18 13.50 -5.10
CA ALA A 13 28.87 13.17 -4.54
C ALA A 13 28.88 11.81 -3.82
N ALA A 14 29.50 10.77 -4.42
CA ALA A 14 29.65 9.45 -3.80
C ALA A 14 30.47 9.46 -2.51
N ARG A 15 31.41 10.39 -2.34
CA ARG A 15 32.22 10.54 -1.10
C ARG A 15 31.55 11.41 -0.06
N ILE A 16 30.76 12.40 -0.49
CA ILE A 16 30.09 13.33 0.46
C ILE A 16 28.77 12.71 0.99
N ALA A 17 28.02 11.96 0.18
CA ALA A 17 26.77 11.36 0.60
C ALA A 17 26.88 10.58 1.91
N PRO A 18 27.83 9.61 2.09
CA PRO A 18 27.95 8.88 3.34
C PRO A 18 28.42 9.75 4.53
N LEU A 19 29.12 10.84 4.28
CA LEU A 19 29.53 11.78 5.35
C LEU A 19 28.35 12.63 5.84
N LEU A 20 27.47 13.05 4.92
CA LEU A 20 26.21 13.73 5.27
C LEU A 20 25.27 12.78 6.00
N GLU A 21 25.16 11.51 5.55
CA GLU A 21 24.40 10.48 6.24
C GLU A 21 24.91 10.24 7.67
N GLY A 22 26.24 10.18 7.85
CA GLY A 22 26.86 10.04 9.15
C GLY A 22 26.66 11.26 10.06
N LEU A 23 26.67 12.45 9.49
CA LEU A 23 26.39 13.70 10.23
C LEU A 23 24.92 13.77 10.63
N ASP A 24 24.00 13.46 9.74
CA ASP A 24 22.56 13.41 10.05
C ASP A 24 22.26 12.35 11.12
N ALA A 25 22.88 11.16 11.03
CA ALA A 25 22.75 10.11 12.04
C ALA A 25 23.28 10.59 13.42
N ALA A 26 24.44 11.22 13.47
CA ALA A 26 24.99 11.76 14.71
C ALA A 26 24.14 12.92 15.30
N MET A 27 23.56 13.76 14.45
CA MET A 27 22.63 14.81 14.88
C MET A 27 21.30 14.24 15.40
N VAL A 28 20.83 13.15 14.81
CA VAL A 28 19.67 12.40 15.31
C VAL A 28 20.00 11.76 16.66
N GLU A 29 21.12 11.07 16.77
CA GLU A 29 21.59 10.44 18.01
C GLU A 29 21.76 11.47 19.15
N ALA A 30 22.34 12.63 18.88
CA ALA A 30 22.48 13.71 19.86
C ALA A 30 21.13 14.30 20.31
N ARG A 31 20.11 14.33 19.47
CA ARG A 31 18.75 14.76 19.81
C ARG A 31 17.94 13.69 20.56
N GLU A 32 18.30 12.41 20.39
CA GLU A 32 17.57 11.24 20.90
C GLU A 32 18.01 10.81 22.32
N MET A 33 18.86 11.54 22.99
CA MET A 33 19.17 11.32 24.44
C MET A 33 17.95 11.58 25.35
N HIS A 34 16.80 11.97 24.78
CA HIS A 34 15.52 12.07 25.49
C HIS A 34 14.56 11.04 24.95
N ASP A 35 13.90 10.26 25.81
CA ASP A 35 12.89 9.22 25.49
C ASP A 35 11.63 9.75 24.79
N ASP A 36 11.54 11.02 24.52
CA ASP A 36 10.38 11.68 23.94
C ASP A 36 10.44 11.78 22.42
N ALA A 37 9.37 11.34 21.76
CA ALA A 37 9.21 11.51 20.32
C ALA A 37 9.13 13.00 19.94
N THR A 38 10.10 13.49 19.15
CA THR A 38 10.19 14.90 18.74
C THR A 38 10.73 15.06 17.31
N GLY A 39 10.53 16.23 16.71
CA GLY A 39 11.05 16.59 15.40
C GLY A 39 10.13 16.15 14.23
N THR A 40 10.60 16.33 13.00
CA THR A 40 9.80 16.02 11.80
C THR A 40 9.87 14.52 11.45
N LEU A 41 8.73 13.87 11.36
CA LEU A 41 8.58 12.50 10.86
C LEU A 41 8.19 12.56 9.37
N ARG A 42 9.13 12.18 8.50
CA ARG A 42 8.95 12.19 7.05
C ARG A 42 8.51 10.83 6.54
N ILE A 43 7.30 10.78 5.97
CA ILE A 43 6.65 9.55 5.52
C ILE A 43 6.33 9.65 4.03
N VAL A 44 6.68 8.64 3.28
CA VAL A 44 6.14 8.43 1.92
C VAL A 44 5.17 7.26 1.98
N ALA A 45 3.94 7.45 1.53
CA ALA A 45 2.92 6.43 1.68
C ALA A 45 2.14 6.19 0.39
N ARG A 46 1.73 4.92 0.17
CA ARG A 46 0.79 4.59 -0.89
C ARG A 46 -0.51 5.36 -0.68
N ARG A 47 -0.88 6.15 -1.69
CA ARG A 47 -1.99 7.12 -1.62
C ARG A 47 -3.29 6.50 -1.10
N SER A 48 -3.76 5.42 -1.73
CA SER A 48 -5.05 4.81 -1.39
C SER A 48 -5.11 4.35 0.06
N TYR A 49 -4.02 3.72 0.55
CA TYR A 49 -3.94 3.25 1.93
C TYR A 49 -3.82 4.42 2.91
N ALA A 50 -2.96 5.38 2.59
CA ALA A 50 -2.72 6.52 3.48
C ALA A 50 -3.98 7.35 3.74
N LEU A 51 -4.76 7.65 2.70
CA LEU A 51 -5.99 8.44 2.85
C LEU A 51 -7.05 7.75 3.71
N ARG A 52 -7.11 6.41 3.69
CA ARG A 52 -8.10 5.62 4.44
C ARG A 52 -7.65 5.26 5.86
N HIS A 53 -6.36 4.89 6.02
CA HIS A 53 -5.89 4.21 7.22
C HIS A 53 -4.71 4.90 7.93
N VAL A 54 -4.22 6.03 7.41
CA VAL A 54 -3.16 6.81 8.05
C VAL A 54 -3.68 8.20 8.42
N VAL A 55 -4.16 8.95 7.43
CA VAL A 55 -4.61 10.34 7.61
C VAL A 55 -5.69 10.48 8.70
N PRO A 56 -6.71 9.61 8.79
CA PRO A 56 -7.73 9.68 9.85
C PRO A 56 -7.16 9.58 11.28
N HIS A 57 -5.97 8.97 11.42
CA HIS A 57 -5.33 8.75 12.72
C HIS A 57 -4.26 9.79 13.08
N LEU A 58 -3.94 10.72 12.18
CA LEU A 58 -2.90 11.74 12.44
C LEU A 58 -3.28 12.70 13.56
N ALA A 59 -4.55 13.06 13.68
CA ALA A 59 -5.01 13.94 14.75
C ALA A 59 -4.79 13.32 16.13
N SER A 60 -5.16 12.05 16.31
CA SER A 60 -4.96 11.33 17.58
C SER A 60 -3.47 11.09 17.89
N PHE A 61 -2.66 10.81 16.87
CA PHE A 61 -1.22 10.72 17.03
C PHE A 61 -0.61 12.07 17.48
N ARG A 62 -0.98 13.17 16.85
CA ARG A 62 -0.53 14.50 17.19
C ARG A 62 -0.92 14.92 18.62
N THR A 63 -2.08 14.49 19.08
CA THR A 63 -2.51 14.72 20.48
C THR A 63 -1.60 13.97 21.46
N ALA A 64 -1.23 12.72 21.15
CA ALA A 64 -0.34 11.93 21.99
C ALA A 64 1.13 12.38 21.90
N HIS A 65 1.55 12.89 20.75
CA HIS A 65 2.93 13.29 20.47
C HIS A 65 3.00 14.72 19.90
N PRO A 66 2.69 15.77 20.68
CA PRO A 66 2.53 17.15 20.19
C PRO A 66 3.83 17.76 19.63
N ARG A 67 4.99 17.20 19.99
CA ARG A 67 6.31 17.66 19.54
C ARG A 67 6.78 17.01 18.24
N VAL A 68 5.98 16.07 17.65
CA VAL A 68 6.26 15.48 16.35
C VAL A 68 5.52 16.25 15.26
N GLU A 69 6.24 16.77 14.30
CA GLU A 69 5.70 17.29 13.05
C GLU A 69 5.62 16.16 12.03
N ILE A 70 4.56 16.09 11.23
CA ILE A 70 4.37 15.04 10.21
C ILE A 70 4.50 15.67 8.83
N ASP A 71 5.44 15.16 8.04
CA ASP A 71 5.60 15.45 6.61
C ASP A 71 5.23 14.20 5.82
N LEU A 72 4.04 14.22 5.17
CA LEU A 72 3.46 13.08 4.47
C LEU A 72 3.40 13.32 2.96
N ALA A 73 4.20 12.59 2.21
CA ALA A 73 4.12 12.54 0.75
C ALA A 73 3.35 11.30 0.28
N LEU A 74 2.46 11.47 -0.70
CA LEU A 74 1.64 10.40 -1.26
C LEU A 74 2.14 9.96 -2.63
N THR A 75 2.14 8.64 -2.89
CA THR A 75 2.61 8.06 -4.14
C THR A 75 1.80 6.85 -4.57
N GLU A 76 1.80 6.56 -5.87
CA GLU A 76 1.31 5.28 -6.43
C GLU A 76 2.46 4.30 -6.76
N GLN A 77 3.71 4.70 -6.57
CA GLN A 77 4.86 3.81 -6.81
C GLN A 77 4.89 2.67 -5.79
N THR A 78 5.16 1.47 -6.27
CA THR A 78 5.15 0.24 -5.45
C THR A 78 6.53 -0.16 -4.93
N SER A 79 7.60 0.29 -5.55
CA SER A 79 8.98 -0.14 -5.28
C SER A 79 9.79 0.79 -4.37
N LEU A 80 9.18 1.82 -3.79
CA LEU A 80 9.89 2.76 -2.93
C LEU A 80 10.41 2.07 -1.66
N VAL A 81 11.60 2.47 -1.28
CA VAL A 81 12.25 2.14 0.00
C VAL A 81 12.61 3.43 0.73
N PRO A 82 12.75 3.42 2.06
CA PRO A 82 13.29 4.56 2.78
C PRO A 82 14.64 4.96 2.18
N ALA A 83 14.73 6.19 1.71
CA ALA A 83 15.91 6.80 1.12
C ALA A 83 16.29 8.04 1.94
N HIS A 84 17.41 8.68 1.60
CA HIS A 84 17.90 9.86 2.30
C HIS A 84 16.77 10.90 2.52
N GLY A 85 16.58 11.32 3.77
CA GLY A 85 15.54 12.26 4.16
C GLY A 85 14.13 11.70 4.36
N VAL A 86 13.91 10.38 4.20
CA VAL A 86 12.63 9.70 4.47
C VAL A 86 12.78 8.75 5.65
N ASP A 87 12.03 8.97 6.71
CA ASP A 87 12.06 8.13 7.91
C ASP A 87 11.33 6.79 7.70
N MET A 88 10.22 6.81 6.96
CA MET A 88 9.36 5.63 6.77
C MET A 88 8.65 5.63 5.41
N VAL A 89 8.46 4.44 4.86
CA VAL A 89 7.63 4.22 3.67
C VAL A 89 6.49 3.26 3.99
N ILE A 90 5.26 3.63 3.67
CA ILE A 90 4.09 2.73 3.75
C ILE A 90 3.80 2.22 2.34
N ARG A 91 4.02 0.91 2.12
CA ARG A 91 4.07 0.30 0.80
C ARG A 91 3.45 -1.10 0.76
N LEU A 92 3.27 -1.60 -0.47
CA LEU A 92 2.96 -3.00 -0.72
C LEU A 92 4.22 -3.87 -0.56
N GLY A 93 4.11 -4.96 0.20
CA GLY A 93 5.17 -5.94 0.42
C GLY A 93 6.41 -5.38 1.14
N LEU A 94 7.31 -6.28 1.47
CA LEU A 94 8.60 -5.95 2.05
C LEU A 94 9.65 -5.75 0.94
N PRO A 95 10.58 -4.80 1.08
CA PRO A 95 11.72 -4.71 0.19
C PRO A 95 12.64 -5.91 0.40
N ALA A 96 13.34 -6.30 -0.66
CA ALA A 96 14.35 -7.36 -0.56
C ALA A 96 15.55 -6.92 0.31
N GLY A 97 16.12 -7.87 1.04
CA GLY A 97 17.33 -7.65 1.84
C GLY A 97 17.07 -7.40 3.33
N LYS A 98 18.17 -7.31 4.10
CA LYS A 98 18.14 -7.21 5.57
C LYS A 98 18.26 -5.77 6.10
N SER A 99 18.35 -4.78 5.21
CA SER A 99 18.59 -3.38 5.57
C SER A 99 17.34 -2.65 6.06
N PHE A 100 16.18 -3.28 5.97
CA PHE A 100 14.90 -2.68 6.34
C PHE A 100 14.14 -3.55 7.35
N ILE A 101 13.30 -2.90 8.12
CA ILE A 101 12.33 -3.54 9.01
C ILE A 101 10.96 -3.14 8.52
N GLY A 102 10.03 -4.11 8.42
CA GLY A 102 8.66 -3.85 8.03
C GLY A 102 7.68 -4.33 9.10
N HIS A 103 6.69 -3.52 9.36
CA HIS A 103 5.58 -3.81 10.26
C HIS A 103 4.32 -3.94 9.41
N ARG A 104 3.67 -5.10 9.46
CA ARG A 104 2.44 -5.36 8.70
C ARG A 104 1.30 -4.52 9.23
N LEU A 105 0.70 -3.70 8.37
CA LEU A 105 -0.45 -2.85 8.69
C LEU A 105 -1.77 -3.41 8.18
N ALA A 106 -1.76 -4.14 7.05
CA ALA A 106 -2.95 -4.77 6.50
C ALA A 106 -2.61 -6.06 5.75
N SER A 107 -3.56 -6.99 5.71
CA SER A 107 -3.44 -8.23 4.95
C SER A 107 -3.46 -7.98 3.43
N GLY A 108 -2.92 -8.94 2.67
CA GLY A 108 -3.00 -8.95 1.20
C GLY A 108 -4.31 -9.52 0.65
N ARG A 109 -5.27 -9.86 1.52
CA ARG A 109 -6.57 -10.42 1.12
C ARG A 109 -7.30 -9.48 0.17
N ARG A 110 -7.94 -10.06 -0.84
CA ARG A 110 -8.73 -9.31 -1.82
C ARG A 110 -10.16 -9.83 -1.88
N ILE A 111 -11.05 -8.95 -2.31
CA ILE A 111 -12.46 -9.24 -2.50
C ILE A 111 -12.79 -8.98 -3.98
N LEU A 112 -13.35 -9.99 -4.64
CA LEU A 112 -14.03 -9.80 -5.90
C LEU A 112 -15.40 -9.22 -5.59
N CYS A 113 -15.74 -8.08 -6.15
CA CYS A 113 -17.01 -7.42 -5.85
C CYS A 113 -17.54 -6.61 -7.04
N ALA A 114 -18.81 -6.27 -6.96
CA ALA A 114 -19.50 -5.35 -7.87
C ALA A 114 -20.63 -4.64 -7.13
N SER A 115 -21.17 -3.54 -7.70
CA SER A 115 -22.35 -2.90 -7.11
C SER A 115 -23.61 -3.75 -7.26
N PRO A 116 -24.58 -3.68 -6.31
CA PRO A 116 -25.85 -4.38 -6.42
C PRO A 116 -26.61 -4.05 -7.71
N GLY A 117 -26.53 -2.80 -8.15
CA GLY A 117 -27.17 -2.37 -9.40
C GLY A 117 -26.55 -3.02 -10.65
N TYR A 118 -25.25 -3.29 -10.65
CA TYR A 118 -24.61 -4.07 -11.71
C TYR A 118 -25.10 -5.52 -11.69
N ILE A 119 -25.11 -6.15 -10.52
CA ILE A 119 -25.52 -7.56 -10.35
C ILE A 119 -26.98 -7.75 -10.75
N LEU A 120 -27.86 -6.81 -10.42
CA LEU A 120 -29.26 -6.89 -10.81
C LEU A 120 -29.44 -6.91 -12.33
N ARG A 121 -28.62 -6.19 -13.09
CA ARG A 121 -28.70 -6.11 -14.55
C ARG A 121 -28.00 -7.26 -15.29
N HIS A 122 -26.92 -7.77 -14.74
CA HIS A 122 -26.00 -8.69 -15.45
C HIS A 122 -25.88 -10.06 -14.79
N GLY A 123 -26.46 -10.26 -13.61
CA GLY A 123 -26.25 -11.44 -12.78
C GLY A 123 -24.91 -11.42 -12.04
N ALA A 124 -24.73 -12.38 -11.15
CA ALA A 124 -23.47 -12.63 -10.44
C ALA A 124 -22.76 -13.84 -11.06
N PRO A 125 -21.44 -13.83 -11.24
CA PRO A 125 -20.71 -15.02 -11.66
C PRO A 125 -20.84 -16.12 -10.59
N ALA A 126 -21.21 -17.33 -11.01
CA ALA A 126 -21.32 -18.48 -10.11
C ALA A 126 -20.02 -19.27 -9.99
N THR A 127 -19.09 -19.09 -10.91
CA THR A 127 -17.78 -19.77 -10.97
C THR A 127 -16.71 -18.80 -11.45
N PRO A 128 -15.41 -19.09 -11.24
CA PRO A 128 -14.33 -18.29 -11.81
C PRO A 128 -14.43 -18.11 -13.34
N ASP A 129 -14.81 -19.15 -14.09
CA ASP A 129 -14.97 -19.05 -15.55
C ASP A 129 -16.09 -18.09 -15.95
N ALA A 130 -17.14 -17.99 -15.15
CA ALA A 130 -18.24 -17.07 -15.42
C ALA A 130 -17.80 -15.59 -15.34
N VAL A 131 -16.68 -15.28 -14.66
CA VAL A 131 -16.08 -13.93 -14.63
C VAL A 131 -15.75 -13.42 -16.04
N LEU A 132 -15.41 -14.32 -16.97
CA LEU A 132 -15.13 -13.98 -18.38
C LEU A 132 -16.33 -13.37 -19.13
N GLN A 133 -17.54 -13.55 -18.62
CA GLN A 133 -18.77 -13.00 -19.22
C GLN A 133 -19.07 -11.58 -18.73
N HIS A 134 -18.24 -11.05 -17.84
CA HIS A 134 -18.43 -9.74 -17.23
C HIS A 134 -17.29 -8.79 -17.58
N PRO A 135 -17.56 -7.50 -17.78
CA PRO A 135 -16.51 -6.48 -17.85
C PRO A 135 -15.77 -6.39 -16.52
N CYS A 136 -14.44 -6.51 -16.56
CA CYS A 136 -13.57 -6.46 -15.40
C CYS A 136 -12.77 -5.18 -15.37
N LEU A 137 -12.76 -4.51 -14.21
CA LEU A 137 -12.04 -3.26 -13.97
C LEU A 137 -10.68 -3.61 -13.39
N THR A 138 -9.58 -3.24 -14.08
CA THR A 138 -8.27 -3.81 -13.76
C THR A 138 -7.20 -2.75 -13.56
N TYR A 139 -6.16 -3.11 -12.78
CA TYR A 139 -4.97 -2.28 -12.70
C TYR A 139 -4.27 -2.21 -14.05
N ARG A 140 -3.75 -1.01 -14.36
CA ARG A 140 -2.92 -0.78 -15.53
C ARG A 140 -1.46 -1.04 -15.15
N GLU A 141 -0.94 -2.22 -15.44
CA GLU A 141 0.39 -2.65 -14.97
C GLU A 141 1.37 -2.95 -16.08
N ALA A 142 0.90 -3.52 -17.17
CA ALA A 142 1.69 -3.86 -18.35
C ALA A 142 0.79 -3.86 -19.59
N GLU A 143 1.40 -4.12 -20.74
CA GLU A 143 0.67 -4.32 -22.01
C GLU A 143 -0.11 -5.63 -22.03
N GLU A 144 0.29 -6.61 -21.21
CA GLU A 144 -0.36 -7.91 -21.12
C GLU A 144 -1.72 -7.84 -20.44
N ALA A 145 -2.61 -8.75 -20.83
CA ALA A 145 -3.93 -8.87 -20.22
C ALA A 145 -3.79 -9.32 -18.75
N PRO A 146 -4.52 -8.68 -17.82
CA PRO A 146 -4.45 -9.04 -16.41
C PRO A 146 -5.05 -10.41 -16.15
N VAL A 147 -4.41 -11.19 -15.28
CA VAL A 147 -4.86 -12.50 -14.84
C VAL A 147 -5.31 -12.42 -13.38
N TRP A 148 -6.54 -12.88 -13.12
CA TRP A 148 -7.02 -13.12 -11.76
C TRP A 148 -6.93 -14.61 -11.46
N VAL A 149 -6.32 -14.92 -10.34
CA VAL A 149 -6.10 -16.29 -9.87
C VAL A 149 -7.10 -16.60 -8.79
N PHE A 150 -7.77 -17.72 -8.88
CA PHE A 150 -8.73 -18.22 -7.89
C PHE A 150 -8.20 -19.51 -7.27
N ALA A 151 -8.29 -19.64 -5.94
CA ALA A 151 -8.02 -20.90 -5.28
C ALA A 151 -9.10 -21.94 -5.66
N THR A 152 -8.72 -23.19 -5.90
CA THR A 152 -9.69 -24.30 -6.06
C THR A 152 -9.71 -25.16 -4.81
N GLY A 153 -10.86 -25.80 -4.51
CA GLY A 153 -11.07 -26.59 -3.30
C GLY A 153 -10.12 -27.78 -3.07
N SER A 154 -9.31 -28.12 -4.07
CA SER A 154 -8.28 -29.19 -4.02
C SER A 154 -6.87 -28.67 -3.74
N GLY A 155 -6.70 -27.40 -3.34
CA GLY A 155 -5.39 -26.75 -3.18
C GLY A 155 -4.74 -26.36 -4.51
N GLY A 156 -5.47 -26.43 -5.61
CA GLY A 156 -5.08 -25.96 -6.94
C GLY A 156 -5.37 -24.47 -7.13
N ARG A 157 -5.04 -23.99 -8.32
CA ARG A 157 -5.36 -22.63 -8.75
C ARG A 157 -6.02 -22.64 -10.12
N GLN A 158 -6.88 -21.69 -10.37
CA GLN A 158 -7.51 -21.44 -11.66
C GLN A 158 -7.18 -20.00 -12.09
N ASP A 159 -6.57 -19.88 -13.25
CA ASP A 159 -6.15 -18.60 -13.82
C ASP A 159 -7.21 -18.12 -14.81
N VAL A 160 -7.70 -16.91 -14.65
CA VAL A 160 -8.72 -16.28 -15.50
C VAL A 160 -8.14 -15.00 -16.08
N THR A 161 -7.91 -14.98 -17.39
CA THR A 161 -7.49 -13.78 -18.11
C THR A 161 -8.69 -12.87 -18.30
N VAL A 162 -8.72 -11.76 -17.59
CA VAL A 162 -9.88 -10.86 -17.57
C VAL A 162 -9.67 -9.68 -18.51
N THR A 163 -10.79 -9.16 -19.02
CA THR A 163 -10.83 -7.99 -19.91
C THR A 163 -11.96 -7.06 -19.49
N GLY A 164 -11.85 -5.78 -19.86
CA GLY A 164 -12.91 -4.82 -19.58
C GLY A 164 -12.61 -3.42 -20.09
N PRO A 165 -13.59 -2.51 -19.98
CA PRO A 165 -13.54 -1.20 -20.59
C PRO A 165 -12.68 -0.19 -19.84
N PHE A 166 -12.24 -0.51 -18.60
CA PHE A 166 -11.56 0.45 -17.75
C PHE A 166 -10.34 -0.14 -17.06
N ARG A 167 -9.21 0.53 -17.22
CA ARG A 167 -7.93 0.22 -16.58
C ARG A 167 -7.37 1.47 -15.94
N SER A 168 -6.88 1.38 -14.70
CA SER A 168 -6.30 2.50 -13.96
C SER A 168 -5.12 2.05 -13.12
N ASN A 169 -4.15 2.92 -12.89
CA ASN A 169 -3.11 2.72 -11.87
C ASN A 169 -3.59 3.11 -10.45
N SER A 170 -4.80 3.65 -10.31
CA SER A 170 -5.41 4.04 -9.06
C SER A 170 -6.49 3.04 -8.63
N GLY A 171 -6.31 2.41 -7.46
CA GLY A 171 -7.33 1.54 -6.87
C GLY A 171 -8.61 2.29 -6.51
N GLU A 172 -8.52 3.57 -6.12
CA GLU A 172 -9.69 4.41 -5.83
C GLU A 172 -10.54 4.63 -7.08
N ALA A 173 -9.91 4.85 -8.24
CA ALA A 173 -10.64 5.00 -9.49
C ALA A 173 -11.35 3.69 -9.88
N LEU A 174 -10.70 2.53 -9.67
CA LEU A 174 -11.31 1.23 -9.92
C LEU A 174 -12.49 0.97 -8.97
N ARG A 175 -12.31 1.29 -7.68
CA ARG A 175 -13.37 1.20 -6.67
C ARG A 175 -14.58 2.07 -7.05
N GLN A 176 -14.35 3.34 -7.38
CA GLN A 176 -15.44 4.22 -7.78
C GLN A 176 -16.18 3.71 -9.01
N ALA A 177 -15.45 3.27 -10.05
CA ALA A 177 -16.06 2.69 -11.24
C ALA A 177 -16.90 1.43 -10.94
N ALA A 178 -16.50 0.60 -9.96
CA ALA A 178 -17.29 -0.54 -9.52
C ALA A 178 -18.56 -0.11 -8.78
N LEU A 179 -18.48 0.91 -7.90
CA LEU A 179 -19.64 1.51 -7.24
C LEU A 179 -20.64 2.07 -8.26
N ASP A 180 -20.15 2.71 -9.32
CA ASP A 180 -20.96 3.26 -10.41
C ASP A 180 -21.52 2.17 -11.35
N GLY A 181 -21.21 0.90 -11.10
CA GLY A 181 -21.79 -0.25 -11.82
C GLY A 181 -21.16 -0.51 -13.18
N MET A 182 -19.88 -0.17 -13.38
CA MET A 182 -19.17 -0.42 -14.64
C MET A 182 -18.72 -1.88 -14.83
N GLY A 183 -18.67 -2.70 -13.78
CA GLY A 183 -18.23 -4.09 -13.87
C GLY A 183 -17.75 -4.69 -12.57
N LEU A 184 -17.06 -5.84 -12.68
CA LEU A 184 -16.43 -6.53 -11.57
C LEU A 184 -15.06 -5.92 -11.24
N VAL A 185 -14.68 -5.93 -9.97
CA VAL A 185 -13.37 -5.48 -9.52
C VAL A 185 -12.80 -6.43 -8.47
N LEU A 186 -11.48 -6.67 -8.53
CA LEU A 186 -10.75 -7.45 -7.52
C LEU A 186 -9.79 -6.52 -6.77
N LEU A 187 -10.22 -6.05 -5.60
CA LEU A 187 -9.50 -5.05 -4.81
C LEU A 187 -9.16 -5.56 -3.39
N PRO A 188 -8.14 -4.97 -2.74
CA PRO A 188 -7.83 -5.30 -1.36
C PRO A 188 -9.01 -5.09 -0.43
N GLU A 189 -9.17 -5.98 0.55
CA GLU A 189 -10.23 -5.91 1.57
C GLU A 189 -10.18 -4.59 2.34
N TRP A 190 -9.00 -4.10 2.72
CA TRP A 190 -8.83 -2.81 3.37
C TRP A 190 -9.34 -1.61 2.54
N MET A 191 -9.57 -1.80 1.22
CA MET A 191 -10.08 -0.75 0.33
C MET A 191 -11.59 -0.80 0.13
N VAL A 192 -12.18 -1.99 0.07
CA VAL A 192 -13.59 -2.22 -0.27
C VAL A 192 -14.40 -2.85 0.86
N GLY A 193 -13.77 -3.20 1.97
CA GLY A 193 -14.46 -3.89 3.10
C GLY A 193 -15.62 -3.09 3.66
N GLU A 194 -15.46 -1.78 3.83
CA GLU A 194 -16.55 -0.89 4.28
C GLU A 194 -17.71 -0.82 3.27
N ASP A 195 -17.40 -0.79 1.98
CA ASP A 195 -18.43 -0.77 0.93
C ASP A 195 -19.21 -2.08 0.90
N VAL A 196 -18.53 -3.20 1.13
CA VAL A 196 -19.18 -4.52 1.24
C VAL A 196 -20.01 -4.60 2.51
N ALA A 197 -19.50 -4.14 3.65
CA ALA A 197 -20.21 -4.14 4.92
C ALA A 197 -21.46 -3.23 4.89
N SER A 198 -21.38 -2.10 4.19
CA SER A 198 -22.52 -1.16 4.02
C SER A 198 -23.49 -1.56 2.88
N GLY A 199 -23.16 -2.62 2.10
CA GLY A 199 -23.98 -3.07 0.97
C GLY A 199 -23.85 -2.21 -0.30
N GLN A 200 -22.92 -1.27 -0.36
CA GLN A 200 -22.63 -0.49 -1.58
C GLN A 200 -21.94 -1.34 -2.64
N LEU A 201 -21.15 -2.33 -2.20
CA LEU A 201 -20.63 -3.40 -3.04
C LEU A 201 -21.08 -4.75 -2.47
N THR A 202 -21.23 -5.73 -3.34
CA THR A 202 -21.53 -7.11 -2.98
C THR A 202 -20.31 -7.98 -3.27
N ALA A 203 -19.84 -8.73 -2.30
CA ALA A 203 -18.78 -9.72 -2.48
C ALA A 203 -19.30 -10.88 -3.35
N LEU A 204 -18.49 -11.27 -4.32
CA LEU A 204 -18.77 -12.33 -5.29
C LEU A 204 -17.87 -13.52 -5.04
N LEU A 205 -18.33 -14.72 -5.36
CA LEU A 205 -17.63 -15.98 -5.12
C LEU A 205 -17.12 -16.09 -3.67
N PRO A 206 -17.95 -15.85 -2.65
CA PRO A 206 -17.53 -15.88 -1.26
C PRO A 206 -16.97 -17.28 -0.92
N GLY A 207 -15.84 -17.32 -0.22
CA GLY A 207 -15.16 -18.59 0.11
C GLY A 207 -14.16 -19.07 -0.95
N LEU A 208 -14.04 -18.39 -2.10
CA LEU A 208 -12.99 -18.62 -3.08
C LEU A 208 -11.95 -17.48 -2.97
N PRO A 209 -10.81 -17.68 -2.31
CA PRO A 209 -9.74 -16.70 -2.31
C PRO A 209 -9.31 -16.39 -3.75
N ALA A 210 -9.21 -15.10 -4.06
CA ALA A 210 -8.78 -14.62 -5.35
C ALA A 210 -7.70 -13.55 -5.22
N TRP A 211 -6.76 -13.51 -6.18
CA TRP A 211 -5.69 -12.52 -6.23
C TRP A 211 -5.26 -12.25 -7.68
N PRO A 212 -4.74 -11.07 -8.02
CA PRO A 212 -4.08 -10.84 -9.29
C PRO A 212 -2.75 -11.60 -9.28
N GLU A 213 -2.39 -12.20 -10.40
CA GLU A 213 -1.19 -13.05 -10.51
C GLU A 213 0.09 -12.37 -9.99
N ARG A 214 0.22 -11.07 -10.24
CA ARG A 214 1.45 -10.30 -9.95
C ARG A 214 1.47 -9.56 -8.62
N TYR A 215 0.36 -9.49 -7.88
CA TYR A 215 0.25 -8.66 -6.67
C TYR A 215 -0.42 -9.39 -5.51
N GLN A 216 0.35 -10.18 -4.84
CA GLN A 216 0.04 -10.57 -3.46
C GLN A 216 0.85 -9.67 -2.54
N ALA A 217 0.26 -8.60 -2.02
CA ALA A 217 1.05 -7.77 -1.16
C ALA A 217 0.24 -7.21 0.00
N GLU A 218 0.66 -7.59 1.18
CA GLU A 218 0.32 -6.94 2.43
C GLU A 218 0.82 -5.49 2.43
N ILE A 219 0.18 -4.64 3.19
CA ILE A 219 0.67 -3.29 3.44
C ILE A 219 1.62 -3.32 4.63
N HIS A 220 2.79 -2.72 4.45
CA HIS A 220 3.80 -2.60 5.50
C HIS A 220 4.24 -1.15 5.70
N ALA A 221 4.43 -0.77 6.97
CA ALA A 221 5.26 0.37 7.33
C ALA A 221 6.72 -0.10 7.38
N VAL A 222 7.56 0.48 6.55
CA VAL A 222 8.95 0.07 6.36
C VAL A 222 9.87 1.22 6.73
N HIS A 223 10.86 0.95 7.56
CA HIS A 223 11.94 1.89 7.91
C HIS A 223 13.30 1.22 7.79
N ALA A 224 14.38 2.00 7.75
CA ALA A 224 15.72 1.47 7.75
C ALA A 224 15.99 0.72 9.07
N ARG A 225 16.78 -0.34 9.00
CA ARG A 225 17.29 -1.03 10.18
C ARG A 225 18.32 -0.14 10.86
N ALA A 226 18.11 0.17 12.13
CA ALA A 226 19.02 0.90 12.97
C ALA A 226 19.27 0.12 14.27
N GLU A 227 20.40 0.34 14.93
CA GLU A 227 20.69 -0.26 16.24
C GLU A 227 19.68 0.23 17.29
N ARG A 228 19.31 1.52 17.21
CA ARG A 228 18.24 2.11 17.99
C ARG A 228 17.24 2.79 17.05
N LEU A 229 15.98 2.41 17.14
CA LEU A 229 14.91 3.00 16.35
C LEU A 229 14.55 4.37 16.92
N PRO A 230 14.53 5.46 16.12
CA PRO A 230 14.09 6.78 16.56
C PRO A 230 12.71 6.75 17.21
N ALA A 231 12.57 7.43 18.36
CA ALA A 231 11.35 7.42 19.17
C ALA A 231 10.11 7.87 18.35
N LYS A 232 10.26 8.86 17.46
CA LYS A 232 9.18 9.32 16.56
C LYS A 232 8.67 8.21 15.62
N ILE A 233 9.58 7.35 15.10
CA ILE A 233 9.23 6.23 14.22
C ILE A 233 8.55 5.13 15.03
N ALA A 234 9.15 4.75 16.18
CA ALA A 234 8.61 3.73 17.06
C ALA A 234 7.19 4.09 17.54
N ALA A 235 6.99 5.33 17.97
CA ALA A 235 5.69 5.85 18.41
C ALA A 235 4.65 5.81 17.29
N PHE A 236 5.02 6.23 16.07
CA PHE A 236 4.09 6.24 14.95
C PHE A 236 3.72 4.82 14.49
N VAL A 237 4.69 3.90 14.42
CA VAL A 237 4.44 2.50 14.11
C VAL A 237 3.50 1.88 15.14
N ALA A 238 3.76 2.07 16.44
CA ALA A 238 2.91 1.57 17.51
C ALA A 238 1.48 2.14 17.41
N HIS A 239 1.36 3.43 17.10
CA HIS A 239 0.09 4.09 16.91
C HIS A 239 -0.72 3.50 15.74
N LEU A 240 -0.08 3.28 14.58
CA LEU A 240 -0.73 2.67 13.43
C LEU A 240 -1.11 1.22 13.69
N LEU A 241 -0.25 0.41 14.33
CA LEU A 241 -0.54 -0.98 14.68
C LEU A 241 -1.71 -1.11 15.64
N ALA A 242 -1.85 -0.19 16.60
CA ALA A 242 -2.98 -0.15 17.52
C ALA A 242 -4.33 0.20 16.83
N LYS A 243 -4.28 0.76 15.62
CA LYS A 243 -5.44 1.14 14.80
C LYS A 243 -5.64 0.22 13.59
N ALA A 244 -4.63 -0.60 13.26
CA ALA A 244 -4.75 -1.61 12.21
C ALA A 244 -5.76 -2.68 12.66
N GLU A 245 -6.54 -3.19 11.72
CA GLU A 245 -7.43 -4.32 12.01
C GLU A 245 -6.62 -5.51 12.51
N PRO A 246 -7.10 -6.23 13.54
CA PRO A 246 -6.44 -7.45 13.97
C PRO A 246 -6.34 -8.40 12.77
N ALA A 247 -5.16 -8.98 12.58
CA ALA A 247 -4.93 -9.98 11.56
C ALA A 247 -5.83 -11.19 11.85
N GLY A 248 -6.92 -11.31 11.08
CA GLY A 248 -7.77 -12.49 11.07
C GLY A 248 -7.06 -13.68 10.40
#